data_85221835f0f3e266760b9fa29e281acd
#
_entry.id   85221835f0f3e266760b9fa29e281acd
#
_cell.length_a   1.000
_cell.length_b   1.000
_cell.length_c   1.000
_cell.angle_alpha   90.00
_cell.angle_beta   90.00
_cell.angle_gamma   90.00
#
_symmetry.space_group_name_H-M   'P 1'
#
loop_
_entity.id
_entity.type
_entity.pdbx_description
1 polymer ?
#
loop_
_entity_poly.entity_id
_entity_poly.type
_entity_poly.pdbx_seq_one_letter_code
_entity_poly.pdbx_strand_id
1 'polypeptide(L)'
;MAFGALLYLRDHDKAVNARSMLLFYGAYGLRDSRSMRLLGGPWDGLTEADYEYYLKAYLGDLEKIREPYVNILDNDLSSDVPPCFIVAAGLDPLKDDSEALHELLDIAGVDNEFVVYPKVIHAFLHHSRMLDDTMDAMRRAADFFHNHKI
;
A
#
# COMPACT_ATOMS: atom_id res chain seq x y z
N MET A 1 6.81 3.45 -0.57
CA MET A 1 8.13 3.34 -1.26
C MET A 1 8.06 2.50 -2.53
N ALA A 2 7.65 1.23 -2.52
CA ALA A 2 7.68 0.38 -3.74
C ALA A 2 6.92 0.97 -4.93
N PHE A 3 5.70 1.46 -4.71
CA PHE A 3 4.90 2.08 -5.78
C PHE A 3 5.55 3.39 -6.28
N GLY A 4 6.04 4.23 -5.37
CA GLY A 4 6.77 5.46 -5.78
C GLY A 4 8.02 5.17 -6.60
N ALA A 5 8.76 4.10 -6.27
CA ALA A 5 9.90 3.67 -7.07
C ALA A 5 9.47 3.18 -8.48
N LEU A 6 8.35 2.44 -8.57
CA LEU A 6 7.79 2.04 -9.86
C LEU A 6 7.45 3.25 -10.73
N LEU A 7 6.71 4.23 -10.19
CA LEU A 7 6.33 5.43 -10.92
C LEU A 7 7.56 6.25 -11.34
N TYR A 8 8.53 6.39 -10.44
CA TYR A 8 9.78 7.08 -10.77
C TYR A 8 10.49 6.40 -11.94
N LEU A 9 10.63 5.08 -11.90
CA LEU A 9 11.28 4.32 -12.98
C LEU A 9 10.48 4.38 -14.28
N ARG A 10 9.15 4.27 -14.22
CA ARG A 10 8.27 4.45 -15.38
C ARG A 10 8.50 5.79 -16.08
N ASP A 11 8.62 6.86 -15.31
CA ASP A 11 8.70 8.21 -15.83
C ASP A 11 10.11 8.56 -16.34
N HIS A 12 11.15 7.87 -15.86
CA HIS A 12 12.55 8.17 -16.20
C HIS A 12 13.24 7.06 -16.99
N ASP A 13 12.88 5.80 -16.79
CA ASP A 13 13.47 4.65 -17.48
C ASP A 13 12.39 3.66 -17.91
N LYS A 14 11.92 3.82 -19.14
CA LYS A 14 10.86 3.00 -19.75
C LYS A 14 11.21 1.50 -19.91
N ALA A 15 12.43 1.09 -19.56
CA ALA A 15 12.88 -0.30 -19.67
C ALA A 15 12.40 -1.18 -18.48
N VAL A 16 11.75 -0.60 -17.45
CA VAL A 16 11.27 -1.37 -16.31
C VAL A 16 9.98 -2.10 -16.67
N ASN A 17 10.07 -3.42 -16.74
CA ASN A 17 8.91 -4.30 -16.90
C ASN A 17 8.64 -5.02 -15.58
N ALA A 18 7.86 -4.36 -14.70
CA ALA A 18 7.43 -4.97 -13.46
C ALA A 18 6.27 -5.95 -13.76
N ARG A 19 6.39 -7.18 -13.27
CA ARG A 19 5.42 -8.25 -13.52
C ARG A 19 4.13 -8.07 -12.75
N SER A 20 4.24 -7.70 -11.49
CA SER A 20 3.13 -7.39 -10.59
C SER A 20 3.65 -6.59 -9.39
N MET A 21 2.73 -5.97 -8.66
CA MET A 21 3.01 -5.38 -7.35
C MET A 21 2.26 -6.11 -6.25
N LEU A 22 2.97 -6.44 -5.18
CA LEU A 22 2.40 -7.03 -3.97
C LEU A 22 2.48 -6.00 -2.86
N LEU A 23 1.35 -5.44 -2.49
CA LEU A 23 1.24 -4.24 -1.65
C LEU A 23 0.52 -4.59 -0.34
N PHE A 24 1.22 -4.47 0.78
CA PHE A 24 0.70 -4.83 2.09
C PHE A 24 0.61 -3.59 2.97
N TYR A 25 -0.59 -3.27 3.44
CA TYR A 25 -0.92 -2.21 4.39
C TYR A 25 -0.10 -0.91 4.18
N GLY A 26 0.00 -0.45 2.94
CA GLY A 26 0.84 0.69 2.59
C GLY A 26 0.19 2.04 2.82
N ALA A 27 1.03 3.08 2.99
CA ALA A 27 0.65 4.47 2.88
C ALA A 27 0.82 4.93 1.43
N TYR A 28 -0.23 5.51 0.85
CA TYR A 28 -0.25 5.90 -0.57
C TYR A 28 -0.52 7.38 -0.78
N GLY A 29 -0.82 8.13 0.29
CA GLY A 29 -0.90 9.59 0.20
C GLY A 29 -2.09 10.24 0.89
N LEU A 30 -3.01 9.48 1.51
CA LEU A 30 -4.04 10.08 2.35
C LEU A 30 -3.38 10.76 3.55
N ARG A 31 -3.83 11.99 3.83
CA ARG A 31 -3.34 12.76 4.97
C ARG A 31 -4.28 12.72 6.14
N ASP A 32 -5.53 12.50 5.83
CA ASP A 32 -6.62 12.46 6.77
C ASP A 32 -7.64 11.45 6.25
N SER A 33 -7.93 10.48 7.06
CA SER A 33 -8.88 9.42 6.73
C SER A 33 -9.67 9.01 7.97
N ARG A 34 -10.76 8.32 7.74
CA ARG A 34 -11.56 7.77 8.83
C ARG A 34 -10.76 6.75 9.64
N SER A 35 -10.02 5.88 8.96
CA SER A 35 -9.19 4.87 9.63
C SER A 35 -8.09 5.52 10.48
N MET A 36 -7.39 6.54 9.99
CA MET A 36 -6.41 7.29 10.77
C MET A 36 -7.00 7.90 12.04
N ARG A 37 -8.16 8.56 11.93
CA ARG A 37 -8.83 9.21 13.07
C ARG A 37 -9.33 8.22 14.12
N LEU A 38 -9.68 7.00 13.74
CA LEU A 38 -10.29 6.00 14.62
C LEU A 38 -9.30 4.97 15.15
N LEU A 39 -8.23 4.67 14.41
CA LEU A 39 -7.36 3.50 14.62
C LEU A 39 -5.89 3.86 14.82
N GLY A 40 -5.54 5.14 14.99
CA GLY A 40 -4.17 5.61 15.24
C GLY A 40 -3.75 5.58 16.72
N GLY A 41 -4.35 4.72 17.53
CA GLY A 41 -4.08 4.60 18.95
C GLY A 41 -2.88 3.70 19.29
N PRO A 42 -2.41 3.72 20.54
CA PRO A 42 -1.21 2.99 20.96
C PRO A 42 -1.33 1.46 20.86
N TRP A 43 -2.54 0.93 20.64
CA TRP A 43 -2.82 -0.50 20.55
C TRP A 43 -2.97 -1.00 19.11
N ASP A 44 -2.95 -0.09 18.12
CA ASP A 44 -3.28 -0.38 16.73
C ASP A 44 -2.03 -0.69 15.88
N GLY A 45 -0.87 -0.81 16.50
CA GLY A 45 0.39 -1.19 15.85
C GLY A 45 1.09 -0.07 15.06
N LEU A 46 0.41 1.07 14.85
CA LEU A 46 0.94 2.27 14.22
C LEU A 46 0.20 3.49 14.80
N THR A 47 0.90 4.32 15.57
CA THR A 47 0.32 5.57 16.06
C THR A 47 0.52 6.71 15.05
N GLU A 48 -0.27 7.78 15.20
CA GLU A 48 -0.07 9.00 14.41
C GLU A 48 1.37 9.55 14.58
N ALA A 49 1.90 9.50 15.81
CA ALA A 49 3.27 9.93 16.10
C ALA A 49 4.33 9.06 15.42
N ASP A 50 4.11 7.73 15.36
CA ASP A 50 4.99 6.80 14.64
C ASP A 50 4.95 7.09 13.14
N TYR A 51 3.76 7.32 12.60
CA TYR A 51 3.59 7.60 11.18
C TYR A 51 4.29 8.92 10.79
N GLU A 52 4.11 9.99 11.58
CA GLU A 52 4.81 11.26 11.37
C GLU A 52 6.34 11.09 11.47
N TYR A 53 6.81 10.33 12.46
CA TYR A 53 8.23 10.02 12.61
C TYR A 53 8.79 9.29 11.39
N TYR A 54 8.10 8.28 10.88
CA TYR A 54 8.54 7.53 9.69
C TYR A 54 8.52 8.41 8.43
N LEU A 55 7.51 9.23 8.24
CA LEU A 55 7.47 10.18 7.13
C LEU A 55 8.64 11.16 7.20
N LYS A 56 8.90 11.74 8.35
CA LYS A 56 10.01 12.67 8.56
C LYS A 56 11.37 12.00 8.33
N ALA A 57 11.55 10.79 8.83
CA ALA A 57 12.77 10.02 8.62
C ALA A 57 13.00 9.67 7.14
N TYR A 58 11.92 9.38 6.40
CA TYR A 58 11.98 9.02 4.99
C TYR A 58 12.19 10.24 4.08
N LEU A 59 11.49 11.33 4.33
CA LEU A 59 11.47 12.51 3.45
C LEU A 59 12.54 13.54 3.81
N GLY A 60 13.01 13.55 5.05
CA GLY A 60 13.84 14.61 5.63
C GLY A 60 13.08 15.91 5.86
N ASP A 61 12.16 16.26 4.97
CA ASP A 61 11.28 17.41 5.04
C ASP A 61 9.83 16.98 4.73
N LEU A 62 8.91 17.29 5.65
CA LEU A 62 7.50 16.91 5.50
C LEU A 62 6.77 17.67 4.38
N GLU A 63 7.30 18.79 3.89
CA GLU A 63 6.72 19.47 2.72
C GLU A 63 6.79 18.61 1.44
N LYS A 64 7.77 17.70 1.38
CA LYS A 64 7.93 16.74 0.28
C LYS A 64 6.85 15.67 0.20
N ILE A 65 5.97 15.61 1.18
CA ILE A 65 4.84 14.65 1.18
C ILE A 65 3.93 14.81 -0.05
N ARG A 66 4.01 15.97 -0.74
CA ARG A 66 3.24 16.27 -1.95
C ARG A 66 3.94 15.88 -3.24
N GLU A 67 5.19 15.43 -3.14
CA GLU A 67 5.92 15.03 -4.34
C GLU A 67 5.27 13.79 -5.00
N PRO A 68 5.27 13.70 -6.34
CA PRO A 68 4.54 12.67 -7.08
C PRO A 68 4.88 11.24 -6.65
N TYR A 69 6.14 10.96 -6.29
CA TYR A 69 6.56 9.61 -5.91
C TYR A 69 6.39 9.30 -4.41
N VAL A 70 5.84 10.26 -3.66
CA VAL A 70 5.46 10.13 -2.26
C VAL A 70 3.94 10.02 -2.15
N ASN A 71 3.20 10.95 -2.75
CA ASN A 71 1.75 10.91 -2.85
C ASN A 71 1.34 10.14 -4.12
N ILE A 72 1.14 8.85 -3.97
CA ILE A 72 0.81 7.95 -5.08
C ILE A 72 -0.59 8.23 -5.63
N LEU A 73 -1.54 8.57 -4.75
CA LEU A 73 -2.95 8.76 -5.11
C LEU A 73 -3.21 9.96 -6.03
N ASP A 74 -2.28 10.92 -6.08
CA ASP A 74 -2.39 12.10 -6.97
C ASP A 74 -1.75 11.86 -8.37
N ASN A 75 -1.23 10.65 -8.63
CA ASN A 75 -0.58 10.35 -9.92
C ASN A 75 -1.57 9.82 -10.96
N ASP A 76 -1.17 9.91 -12.21
CA ASP A 76 -1.81 9.17 -13.29
C ASP A 76 -1.43 7.69 -13.19
N LEU A 77 -2.40 6.86 -12.86
CA LEU A 77 -2.28 5.40 -12.75
C LEU A 77 -2.84 4.67 -13.98
N SER A 78 -3.22 5.37 -15.04
CA SER A 78 -3.88 4.80 -16.23
C SER A 78 -2.91 4.10 -17.19
N SER A 79 -1.60 4.29 -17.04
CA SER A 79 -0.62 3.71 -17.96
C SER A 79 0.59 3.11 -17.23
N ASP A 80 1.08 1.98 -17.77
CA ASP A 80 2.32 1.31 -17.34
C ASP A 80 2.36 0.97 -15.84
N VAL A 81 1.18 0.71 -15.24
CA VAL A 81 1.05 0.14 -13.91
C VAL A 81 0.79 -1.36 -14.05
N PRO A 82 1.62 -2.22 -13.47
CA PRO A 82 1.41 -3.66 -13.54
C PRO A 82 0.24 -4.10 -12.67
N PRO A 83 -0.26 -5.34 -12.85
CA PRO A 83 -1.26 -5.92 -11.96
C PRO A 83 -0.88 -5.78 -10.48
N CYS A 84 -1.83 -5.41 -9.63
CA CYS A 84 -1.60 -5.10 -8.22
C CYS A 84 -2.38 -6.01 -7.28
N PHE A 85 -1.70 -6.65 -6.34
CA PHE A 85 -2.32 -7.34 -5.20
C PHE A 85 -2.22 -6.44 -3.97
N ILE A 86 -3.36 -6.03 -3.41
CA ILE A 86 -3.43 -5.04 -2.33
C ILE A 86 -4.03 -5.69 -1.09
N VAL A 87 -3.33 -5.63 0.02
CA VAL A 87 -3.78 -6.16 1.31
C VAL A 87 -3.91 -5.04 2.33
N ALA A 88 -5.10 -4.93 2.93
CA ALA A 88 -5.37 -4.05 4.04
C ALA A 88 -5.60 -4.82 5.34
N ALA A 89 -5.13 -4.28 6.45
CA ALA A 89 -5.50 -4.72 7.78
C ALA A 89 -6.73 -3.92 8.26
N GLY A 90 -7.73 -4.59 8.81
CA GLY A 90 -9.01 -3.95 9.15
C GLY A 90 -8.94 -3.01 10.35
N LEU A 91 -7.97 -3.25 11.24
CA LEU A 91 -7.70 -2.42 12.42
C LEU A 91 -6.41 -1.59 12.24
N ASP A 92 -6.24 -1.02 11.06
CA ASP A 92 -5.03 -0.29 10.65
C ASP A 92 -5.38 1.17 10.31
N PRO A 93 -4.68 2.17 10.85
CA PRO A 93 -4.87 3.57 10.46
C PRO A 93 -4.66 3.82 8.96
N LEU A 94 -3.91 2.97 8.24
CA LEU A 94 -3.67 3.07 6.80
C LEU A 94 -4.65 2.24 5.95
N LYS A 95 -5.73 1.71 6.55
CA LYS A 95 -6.73 0.92 5.82
C LYS A 95 -7.32 1.70 4.65
N ASP A 96 -7.73 2.94 4.89
CA ASP A 96 -8.37 3.78 3.88
C ASP A 96 -7.42 4.16 2.75
N ASP A 97 -6.09 4.23 2.98
CA ASP A 97 -5.09 4.39 1.92
C ASP A 97 -5.12 3.24 0.92
N SER A 98 -5.19 2.00 1.43
CA SER A 98 -5.25 0.81 0.57
C SER A 98 -6.57 0.74 -0.22
N GLU A 99 -7.67 1.14 0.40
CA GLU A 99 -8.99 1.21 -0.23
C GLU A 99 -9.02 2.28 -1.34
N ALA A 100 -8.49 3.47 -1.07
CA ALA A 100 -8.38 4.55 -2.06
C ALA A 100 -7.49 4.17 -3.26
N LEU A 101 -6.38 3.48 -3.01
CA LEU A 101 -5.53 2.97 -4.09
C LEU A 101 -6.28 1.96 -4.98
N HIS A 102 -6.97 1.00 -4.37
CA HIS A 102 -7.77 0.02 -5.08
C HIS A 102 -8.82 0.71 -5.98
N GLU A 103 -9.60 1.64 -5.43
CA GLU A 103 -10.62 2.38 -6.18
C GLU A 103 -10.02 3.14 -7.38
N LEU A 104 -8.87 3.77 -7.21
CA LEU A 104 -8.19 4.48 -8.30
C LEU A 104 -7.66 3.53 -9.38
N LEU A 105 -7.14 2.37 -9.01
CA LEU A 105 -6.69 1.36 -9.96
C LEU A 105 -7.87 0.77 -10.75
N ASP A 106 -9.01 0.56 -10.10
CA ASP A 106 -10.25 0.12 -10.78
C ASP A 106 -10.72 1.17 -11.79
N ILE A 107 -10.75 2.44 -11.41
CA ILE A 107 -11.11 3.56 -12.32
C ILE A 107 -10.13 3.64 -13.50
N ALA A 108 -8.85 3.41 -13.25
CA ALA A 108 -7.80 3.41 -14.27
C ALA A 108 -7.81 2.15 -15.16
N GLY A 109 -8.62 1.14 -14.84
CA GLY A 109 -8.68 -0.13 -15.58
C GLY A 109 -7.46 -1.02 -15.39
N VAL A 110 -6.72 -0.83 -14.29
CA VAL A 110 -5.57 -1.67 -13.93
C VAL A 110 -6.08 -2.93 -13.24
N ASP A 111 -5.60 -4.09 -13.70
CA ASP A 111 -5.91 -5.37 -13.06
C ASP A 111 -5.42 -5.39 -11.61
N ASN A 112 -6.34 -5.58 -10.68
CA ASN A 112 -5.99 -5.58 -9.28
C ASN A 112 -6.91 -6.47 -8.42
N GLU A 113 -6.36 -6.99 -7.32
CA GLU A 113 -7.10 -7.73 -6.30
C GLU A 113 -6.92 -7.04 -4.96
N PHE A 114 -8.02 -6.69 -4.30
CA PHE A 114 -8.03 -6.05 -2.97
C PHE A 114 -8.57 -7.00 -1.90
N VAL A 115 -7.81 -7.19 -0.83
CA VAL A 115 -8.15 -8.09 0.27
C VAL A 115 -8.06 -7.36 1.60
N VAL A 116 -9.13 -7.44 2.39
CA VAL A 116 -9.15 -6.90 3.75
C VAL A 116 -9.17 -8.04 4.76
N TYR A 117 -8.24 -8.04 5.70
CA TYR A 117 -8.26 -8.90 6.89
C TYR A 117 -8.84 -8.11 8.07
N PRO A 118 -10.11 -8.32 8.44
CA PRO A 118 -10.86 -7.35 9.25
C PRO A 118 -10.46 -7.30 10.73
N LYS A 119 -9.74 -8.30 11.23
CA LYS A 119 -9.45 -8.48 12.66
C LYS A 119 -7.96 -8.36 13.00
N VAL A 120 -7.14 -7.86 12.08
CA VAL A 120 -5.70 -7.71 12.28
C VAL A 120 -5.30 -6.25 12.27
N ILE A 121 -4.22 -5.94 12.98
CA ILE A 121 -3.61 -4.61 13.08
C ILE A 121 -2.56 -4.39 12.00
N HIS A 122 -2.03 -3.15 11.92
CA HIS A 122 -0.87 -2.84 11.07
C HIS A 122 0.28 -3.82 11.30
N ALA A 123 1.01 -4.15 10.23
CA ALA A 123 2.17 -5.04 10.25
C ALA A 123 1.88 -6.50 10.71
N PHE A 124 0.64 -6.98 10.56
CA PHE A 124 0.24 -8.32 11.00
C PHE A 124 1.06 -9.46 10.36
N LEU A 125 1.71 -9.25 9.23
CA LEU A 125 2.58 -10.26 8.60
C LEU A 125 3.78 -10.65 9.47
N HIS A 126 4.16 -9.83 10.45
CA HIS A 126 5.21 -10.18 11.42
C HIS A 126 4.79 -11.31 12.37
N HIS A 127 3.51 -11.62 12.44
CA HIS A 127 2.93 -12.59 13.37
C HIS A 127 2.57 -13.94 12.71
N SER A 128 3.34 -14.37 11.72
CA SER A 128 3.08 -15.57 10.91
C SER A 128 2.95 -16.88 11.69
N ARG A 129 3.52 -16.96 12.90
CA ARG A 129 3.39 -18.12 13.79
C ARG A 129 2.12 -18.12 14.64
N MET A 130 1.38 -17.01 14.66
CA MET A 130 0.25 -16.79 15.56
C MET A 130 -1.06 -16.51 14.81
N LEU A 131 -0.98 -16.06 13.55
CA LEU A 131 -2.13 -15.64 12.76
C LEU A 131 -2.21 -16.43 11.47
N ASP A 132 -3.30 -17.16 11.29
CA ASP A 132 -3.62 -17.84 10.04
C ASP A 132 -3.82 -16.85 8.88
N ASP A 133 -4.34 -15.66 9.16
CA ASP A 133 -4.51 -14.56 8.21
C ASP A 133 -3.20 -14.18 7.54
N THR A 134 -2.08 -14.24 8.25
CA THR A 134 -0.75 -13.98 7.68
C THR A 134 -0.39 -15.01 6.60
N MET A 135 -0.59 -16.28 6.91
CA MET A 135 -0.28 -17.37 5.97
C MET A 135 -1.22 -17.35 4.76
N ASP A 136 -2.48 -16.98 4.98
CA ASP A 136 -3.45 -16.79 3.91
C ASP A 136 -3.06 -15.64 2.99
N ALA A 137 -2.72 -14.48 3.54
CA ALA A 137 -2.27 -13.31 2.78
C ALA A 137 -1.04 -13.62 1.91
N MET A 138 -0.06 -14.32 2.47
CA MET A 138 1.16 -14.71 1.76
C MET A 138 0.87 -15.70 0.64
N ARG A 139 -0.02 -16.68 0.85
CA ARG A 139 -0.42 -17.65 -0.18
C ARG A 139 -1.14 -16.96 -1.33
N ARG A 140 -2.13 -16.12 -1.03
CA ARG A 140 -2.86 -15.36 -2.06
C ARG A 140 -1.95 -14.45 -2.86
N ALA A 141 -1.00 -13.76 -2.21
CA ALA A 141 0.00 -12.96 -2.91
C ALA A 141 0.89 -13.80 -3.85
N ALA A 142 1.31 -14.99 -3.40
CA ALA A 142 2.08 -15.90 -4.23
C ALA A 142 1.26 -16.41 -5.43
N ASP A 143 0.00 -16.77 -5.22
CA ASP A 143 -0.91 -17.22 -6.28
C ASP A 143 -1.15 -16.09 -7.30
N PHE A 144 -1.40 -14.86 -6.83
CA PHE A 144 -1.51 -13.69 -7.68
C PHE A 144 -0.26 -13.48 -8.54
N PHE A 145 0.92 -13.51 -7.92
CA PHE A 145 2.19 -13.38 -8.63
C PHE A 145 2.39 -14.49 -9.69
N HIS A 146 2.00 -15.73 -9.39
CA HIS A 146 2.13 -16.85 -10.33
C HIS A 146 1.15 -16.77 -11.51
N ASN A 147 -0.03 -16.22 -11.28
CA ASN A 147 -1.06 -16.07 -12.32
C ASN A 147 -0.75 -14.96 -13.32
N HIS A 148 0.03 -13.96 -12.93
CA HIS A 148 0.45 -12.85 -13.81
C HIS A 148 1.83 -13.14 -14.42
N LYS A 149 1.97 -14.27 -15.12
CA LYS A 149 3.21 -14.61 -15.86
C LYS A 149 3.31 -13.74 -17.12
N ILE A 150 4.50 -13.16 -17.33
CA ILE A 150 4.87 -12.50 -18.60
C ILE A 150 5.03 -13.59 -19.67
#